data_96f4fadbb3fd405c8ed9acc702c0f9f9
#
_entry.id   96f4fadbb3fd405c8ed9acc702c0f9f9
#
_cell.length_a   1.000
_cell.length_b   1.000
_cell.length_c   1.000
_cell.angle_alpha   90.00
_cell.angle_beta   90.00
_cell.angle_gamma   90.00
#
_symmetry.space_group_name_H-M   'P 1'
#
loop_
_entity.id
_entity.type
_entity.pdbx_description
1 polymer ?
#
loop_
_entity_poly.entity_id
_entity_poly.type
_entity_poly.pdbx_seq_one_letter_code
_entity_poly.pdbx_strand_id
1 'polypeptide(L)' 'MKISYDDGTDLLYLRFDEREQQVENRRLADDIVLDIGEGGKIVGIEILDASRHVNLRNLLPTRYQVTP' A
#
# COMPACT_ATOMS: atom_id res chain seq x y z
N MET A 1 1.20 10.00 6.08
CA MET A 1 1.00 8.64 5.57
C MET A 1 -0.48 8.36 5.38
N LYS A 2 -0.80 7.69 4.30
CA LYS A 2 -2.19 7.34 4.00
C LYS A 2 -2.29 5.83 3.84
N ILE A 3 -3.31 5.23 4.48
CA ILE A 3 -3.55 3.80 4.39
C ILE A 3 -4.88 3.61 3.68
N SER A 4 -4.89 2.83 2.61
CA SER A 4 -6.10 2.52 1.85
C SER A 4 -6.25 1.02 1.75
N TYR A 5 -7.46 0.54 1.95
CA TYR A 5 -7.75 -0.87 1.80
C TYR A 5 -9.00 -1.04 0.94
N ASP A 6 -8.88 -1.86 -0.10
CA ASP A 6 -9.99 -2.21 -0.97
C ASP A 6 -10.39 -3.65 -0.66
N ASP A 7 -11.53 -3.82 -0.02
CA ASP A 7 -11.96 -5.15 0.39
C ASP A 7 -12.47 -5.98 -0.79
N GLY A 8 -12.85 -5.35 -1.89
CA GLY A 8 -13.28 -6.06 -3.09
C GLY A 8 -12.14 -6.81 -3.77
N THR A 9 -10.93 -6.25 -3.72
CA THR A 9 -9.74 -6.86 -4.32
C THR A 9 -8.74 -7.35 -3.29
N ASP A 10 -9.00 -7.12 -2.01
CA ASP A 10 -8.09 -7.46 -0.90
C ASP A 10 -6.73 -6.81 -1.10
N LEU A 11 -6.72 -5.55 -1.51
CA LEU A 11 -5.51 -4.79 -1.76
C LEU A 11 -5.33 -3.74 -0.68
N LEU A 12 -4.19 -3.79 0.00
CA LEU A 12 -3.80 -2.80 0.98
C LEU A 12 -2.70 -1.93 0.39
N TYR A 13 -2.87 -0.61 0.48
CA TYR A 13 -1.88 0.34 0.00
C TYR A 13 -1.48 1.28 1.11
N LEU A 14 -0.18 1.37 1.36
CA LEU A 14 0.40 2.31 2.31
C LEU A 14 1.14 3.37 1.51
N ARG A 15 0.71 4.62 1.63
CA ARG A 15 1.36 5.71 0.92
C ARG A 15 2.12 6.58 1.91
N PHE A 16 3.42 6.69 1.71
CA PHE A 16 4.30 7.44 2.58
C PHE A 16 4.50 8.88 2.10
N ASP A 17 4.53 9.09 0.79
CA ASP A 17 4.73 10.40 0.19
C ASP A 17 3.56 10.69 -0.74
N GLU A 18 2.76 11.70 -0.38
CA GLU A 18 1.55 12.03 -1.13
C GLU A 18 1.80 13.01 -2.27
N ARG A 19 3.03 13.46 -2.41
CA ARG A 19 3.40 14.38 -3.47
C ARG A 19 3.35 13.67 -4.83
N GLU A 20 2.82 14.34 -5.84
CA GLU A 20 2.82 13.80 -7.19
C GLU A 20 4.24 13.74 -7.73
N GLN A 21 4.63 12.62 -8.31
CA GLN A 21 5.95 12.42 -8.85
C GLN A 21 5.97 11.19 -9.74
N GLN A 22 7.01 11.05 -10.52
CA GLN A 22 7.26 9.85 -11.30
C GLN A 22 7.54 8.68 -10.36
N VAL A 23 6.85 7.57 -10.57
CA VAL A 23 6.95 6.40 -9.70
C VAL A 23 7.32 5.18 -10.54
N GLU A 24 8.28 4.39 -10.04
CA GLU A 24 8.64 3.10 -10.61
C GLU A 24 8.10 2.03 -9.68
N ASN A 25 7.37 1.07 -10.25
CA ASN A 25 6.88 -0.07 -9.48
C ASN A 25 7.95 -1.14 -9.45
N ARG A 26 8.27 -1.63 -8.27
CA ARG A 26 9.26 -2.69 -8.11
C ARG A 26 8.65 -3.83 -7.33
N ARG A 27 8.48 -4.97 -7.98
CA ARG A 27 7.90 -6.15 -7.34
C ARG A 27 8.95 -6.83 -6.48
N LEU A 28 8.64 -6.97 -5.20
CA LEU A 28 9.54 -7.68 -4.26
C LEU A 28 9.15 -9.14 -4.11
N ALA A 29 7.89 -9.44 -4.26
CA ALA A 29 7.35 -10.79 -4.15
C ALA A 29 6.06 -10.81 -4.98
N ASP A 30 5.43 -11.97 -5.08
CA ASP A 30 4.19 -12.08 -5.85
C ASP A 30 3.13 -11.12 -5.33
N ASP A 31 3.14 -10.85 -4.04
CA ASP A 31 2.09 -10.09 -3.38
C ASP A 31 2.54 -8.72 -2.88
N ILE A 32 3.79 -8.34 -3.11
CA ILE A 32 4.32 -7.08 -2.57
C ILE A 32 5.01 -6.29 -3.65
N VAL A 33 4.55 -5.06 -3.85
CA VAL A 33 5.11 -4.14 -4.83
C VAL A 33 5.48 -2.84 -4.13
N LEU A 34 6.71 -2.38 -4.35
CA LEU A 34 7.15 -1.07 -3.88
C LEU A 34 6.93 -0.04 -4.97
N ASP A 35 6.50 1.15 -4.56
CA ASP A 35 6.46 2.31 -5.43
C ASP A 35 7.66 3.17 -5.08
N ILE A 36 8.61 3.30 -5.99
CA ILE A 36 9.85 4.05 -5.80
C ILE A 36 9.73 5.37 -6.53
N GLY A 37 9.92 6.45 -5.84
CA GLY A 37 9.82 7.79 -6.40
C GLY A 37 11.16 8.44 -6.64
N GLU A 38 11.13 9.76 -6.72
CA GLU A 38 12.32 10.57 -6.98
C GLU A 38 13.37 10.36 -5.90
N GLY A 39 14.62 10.29 -6.31
CA GLY A 39 15.72 10.08 -5.39
C GLY A 39 15.79 8.66 -4.84
N GLY A 40 15.06 7.71 -5.41
CA GLY A 40 15.06 6.33 -4.95
C GLY A 40 14.30 6.10 -3.66
N LYS A 41 13.50 7.08 -3.24
CA LYS A 41 12.76 6.95 -1.97
C LYS A 41 11.48 6.15 -2.16
N ILE A 42 11.09 5.44 -1.12
CA ILE A 42 9.86 4.67 -1.16
C ILE A 42 8.68 5.60 -0.99
N VAL A 43 7.81 5.63 -1.98
CA VAL A 43 6.60 6.43 -1.98
C VAL A 43 5.44 5.66 -1.39
N GLY A 44 5.39 4.36 -1.63
CA GLY A 44 4.31 3.54 -1.13
C GLY A 44 4.61 2.06 -1.26
N ILE A 45 3.75 1.26 -0.67
CA ILE A 45 3.82 -0.20 -0.71
C ILE A 45 2.43 -0.73 -1.00
N GLU A 46 2.33 -1.63 -1.99
CA GLU A 46 1.09 -2.34 -2.31
C GLU A 46 1.21 -3.77 -1.82
N ILE A 47 0.22 -4.21 -1.07
CA ILE A 47 0.16 -5.58 -0.56
C ILE A 47 -1.09 -6.22 -1.14
N LEU A 48 -0.89 -7.16 -2.06
CA LEU A 48 -1.96 -7.93 -2.66
C LEU A 48 -2.30 -9.11 -1.75
N ASP A 49 -3.54 -9.56 -1.79
CA ASP A 49 -4.02 -10.59 -0.88
C ASP A 49 -3.71 -10.22 0.58
N ALA A 50 -4.00 -8.99 0.93
CA ALA A 50 -3.54 -8.40 2.18
C ALA A 50 -4.01 -9.17 3.42
N SER A 51 -5.21 -9.74 3.38
CA SER A 51 -5.74 -10.48 4.51
C SER A 51 -4.90 -11.71 4.87
N ARG A 52 -4.09 -12.18 3.91
CA ARG A 52 -3.18 -13.31 4.15
C ARG A 52 -1.88 -12.87 4.80
N HIS A 53 -1.54 -11.58 4.72
CA HIS A 53 -0.23 -11.10 5.12
C HIS A 53 -0.27 -10.23 6.37
N VAL A 54 -1.39 -9.57 6.61
CA VAL A 54 -1.51 -8.68 7.76
C VAL A 54 -2.81 -8.93 8.49
N ASN A 55 -2.79 -8.67 9.78
CA ASN A 55 -4.00 -8.76 10.58
C ASN A 55 -4.76 -7.45 10.42
N LEU A 56 -5.72 -7.46 9.50
CA LEU A 56 -6.50 -6.27 9.19
C LEU A 56 -7.32 -5.78 10.37
N ARG A 57 -7.71 -6.67 11.28
CA ARG A 57 -8.48 -6.28 12.46
C ARG A 57 -7.67 -5.35 13.36
N ASN A 58 -6.38 -5.61 13.48
CA ASN A 58 -5.50 -4.74 14.26
C ASN A 58 -5.21 -3.45 13.54
N LEU A 59 -5.25 -3.47 12.21
CA LEU A 59 -5.00 -2.30 11.40
C LEU A 59 -6.24 -1.42 11.27
N LEU A 60 -7.42 -2.03 11.17
CA LEU A 60 -8.66 -1.33 10.85
C LEU A 60 -9.10 -0.27 11.87
N PRO A 61 -8.86 -0.41 13.18
CA PRO A 61 -9.19 0.68 14.09
C PRO A 61 -8.29 1.89 13.91
N THR A 62 -7.16 1.71 13.25
CA THR A 62 -6.27 2.80 12.93
C THR A 62 -6.91 3.64 11.82
N ARG A 63 -6.43 4.85 11.65
CA ARG A 63 -6.96 5.72 10.60
C ARG A 63 -6.59 5.15 9.24
N TYR A 64 -7.56 4.58 8.59
CA TYR A 64 -7.41 4.07 7.25
C TYR A 64 -8.62 4.50 6.43
N GLN A 65 -8.47 4.43 5.12
CA GLN A 65 -9.54 4.76 4.20
C GLN A 65 -9.88 3.50 3.41
N VAL A 66 -11.12 3.05 3.53
CA VAL A 66 -11.59 1.93 2.72
C VAL A 66 -12.06 2.50 1.39
N THR A 67 -11.51 1.98 0.30
CA THR A 67 -11.91 2.38 -1.04
C THR A 67 -12.85 1.34 -1.60
N PRO A 68 -14.00 1.74 -2.14
CA PRO A 68 -14.96 0.80 -2.71
C PRO A 68 -14.45 0.10 -3.95
#